data_1e2f063d42e1cd0537c76bb1e5fe8a77
#
_entry.id   1e2f063d42e1cd0537c76bb1e5fe8a77
#
_cell.length_a   1.000
_cell.length_b   1.000
_cell.length_c   1.000
_cell.angle_alpha   90.00
_cell.angle_beta   90.00
_cell.angle_gamma   90.00
#
_symmetry.space_group_name_H-M   'P 1'
#
loop_
_entity.id
_entity.type
_entity.pdbx_description
1 polymer ?
#
loop_
_entity_poly.entity_id
_entity_poly.type
_entity_poly.pdbx_seq_one_letter_code
_entity_poly.pdbx_strand_id
1 'polypeptide(L)'
;MKPSKPVILTGVRANNNIHIGNYFGAILPIINMAKRRSDEYDINLFIPDLHSFTTPIDHSKLYDSVLNNARVYAAAGLSLDNPSIHLYRQSYIPAHSELTWILDCFTGFGEMSRMTQFKDKSRKFIGNKMSEDTTVDHRNISEIIQSNTSAHLLNSPMLMALEKVTYNNASVGLFNYPVLMAADILLYGATYVPVGDDQTQHLEFTRDIAERMNRKFGDLFIVPKPVIQQHQFFGKDQGLRIKDLVNPAKKMSKSDESSKGIIFLSDDPKSAHKKIMSATTDSIGKVQYDKENQPGISNLLEILTLVRQDAGREVTLEQTVNEYFGMDRYGDFKRIVADEVAEFLENFQNRLAAVDERAIEEKLASSEKDMNLVANETLYRVQKAIGLRK
;
A
#
# COMPACT_ATOMS: atom_id res chain seq x y z
N MET A 1 15.84 -7.68 24.27
CA MET A 1 17.02 -8.14 23.48
C MET A 1 17.04 -7.43 22.15
N LYS A 2 18.21 -7.10 21.58
CA LYS A 2 18.24 -6.72 20.16
C LYS A 2 17.83 -7.95 19.36
N PRO A 3 17.01 -7.81 18.30
CA PRO A 3 16.65 -8.95 17.46
C PRO A 3 17.92 -9.64 16.94
N SER A 4 17.90 -10.95 16.84
CA SER A 4 19.06 -11.74 16.37
C SER A 4 19.39 -11.45 14.91
N LYS A 5 18.39 -11.09 14.12
CA LYS A 5 18.47 -10.61 12.74
C LYS A 5 17.89 -9.20 12.64
N PRO A 6 18.35 -8.38 11.68
CA PRO A 6 17.67 -7.12 11.38
C PRO A 6 16.25 -7.38 10.84
N VAL A 7 15.32 -6.47 11.14
CA VAL A 7 13.90 -6.65 10.83
C VAL A 7 13.52 -5.86 9.58
N ILE A 8 12.80 -6.52 8.67
CA ILE A 8 12.04 -5.88 7.59
C ILE A 8 10.58 -5.91 7.98
N LEU A 9 9.94 -4.75 8.08
CA LEU A 9 8.50 -4.61 8.36
C LEU A 9 7.76 -4.10 7.14
N THR A 10 6.69 -4.77 6.76
CA THR A 10 5.82 -4.33 5.68
C THR A 10 4.39 -4.84 5.86
N GLY A 11 3.44 -4.24 5.16
CA GLY A 11 2.05 -4.65 5.20
C GLY A 11 1.21 -3.99 4.12
N VAL A 12 0.14 -4.66 3.72
CA VAL A 12 -0.85 -4.13 2.78
C VAL A 12 -2.21 -4.11 3.46
N ARG A 13 -2.90 -2.97 3.40
CA ARG A 13 -4.22 -2.81 4.03
C ARG A 13 -5.20 -3.89 3.58
N ALA A 14 -6.02 -4.34 4.51
CA ALA A 14 -7.17 -5.20 4.26
C ALA A 14 -8.29 -4.41 3.55
N ASN A 15 -8.07 -4.05 2.30
CA ASN A 15 -9.10 -3.39 1.48
C ASN A 15 -9.79 -4.45 0.63
N ASN A 16 -11.11 -4.47 0.69
CA ASN A 16 -12.00 -5.39 -0.02
C ASN A 16 -11.57 -5.71 -1.42
N ASN A 17 -11.53 -6.10 -2.33
CA ASN A 17 -11.18 -6.39 -3.71
C ASN A 17 -9.76 -5.91 -4.12
N ILE A 18 -8.83 -6.81 -4.11
CA ILE A 18 -7.48 -6.61 -4.60
C ILE A 18 -7.51 -6.65 -6.13
N HIS A 19 -6.93 -5.63 -6.78
CA HIS A 19 -6.77 -5.61 -8.23
C HIS A 19 -5.34 -5.95 -8.64
N ILE A 20 -5.12 -6.29 -9.91
CA ILE A 20 -3.79 -6.69 -10.43
C ILE A 20 -2.71 -5.64 -10.16
N GLY A 21 -3.07 -4.35 -10.15
CA GLY A 21 -2.13 -3.27 -9.79
C GLY A 21 -1.67 -3.31 -8.33
N ASN A 22 -2.51 -3.78 -7.38
CA ASN A 22 -2.08 -4.04 -6.01
C ASN A 22 -1.24 -5.33 -5.92
N TYR A 23 -1.66 -6.35 -6.63
CA TYR A 23 -0.98 -7.64 -6.62
C TYR A 23 0.45 -7.53 -7.15
N PHE A 24 0.63 -7.05 -8.38
CA PHE A 24 1.95 -6.91 -9.00
C PHE A 24 2.77 -5.72 -8.49
N GLY A 25 2.08 -4.65 -8.04
CA GLY A 25 2.76 -3.44 -7.57
C GLY A 25 3.19 -3.47 -6.10
N ALA A 26 2.62 -4.36 -5.28
CA ALA A 26 2.93 -4.42 -3.85
C ALA A 26 3.00 -5.86 -3.32
N ILE A 27 1.96 -6.69 -3.50
CA ILE A 27 1.86 -7.98 -2.82
C ILE A 27 2.95 -8.94 -3.31
N LEU A 28 3.01 -9.20 -4.61
CA LEU A 28 4.00 -10.13 -5.17
C LEU A 28 5.46 -9.71 -4.92
N PRO A 29 5.85 -8.42 -5.09
CA PRO A 29 7.17 -7.94 -4.69
C PRO A 29 7.51 -8.20 -3.23
N ILE A 30 6.58 -7.97 -2.31
CA ILE A 30 6.75 -8.22 -0.87
C ILE A 30 6.97 -9.73 -0.62
N ILE A 31 6.16 -10.60 -1.22
CA ILE A 31 6.29 -12.06 -1.07
C ILE A 31 7.63 -12.54 -1.63
N ASN A 32 8.03 -12.07 -2.80
CA ASN A 32 9.31 -12.41 -3.40
C ASN A 32 10.50 -11.90 -2.56
N MET A 33 10.40 -10.70 -1.99
CA MET A 33 11.38 -10.17 -1.06
C MET A 33 11.47 -11.05 0.20
N ALA A 34 10.33 -11.42 0.79
CA ALA A 34 10.29 -12.29 1.97
C ALA A 34 10.99 -13.64 1.69
N LYS A 35 10.71 -14.28 0.55
CA LYS A 35 11.37 -15.53 0.14
C LYS A 35 12.89 -15.40 0.03
N ARG A 36 13.38 -14.28 -0.57
CA ARG A 36 14.82 -14.10 -0.83
C ARG A 36 15.61 -13.69 0.40
N ARG A 37 14.98 -13.01 1.37
CA ARG A 37 15.69 -12.36 2.47
C ARG A 37 15.44 -12.97 3.85
N SER A 38 14.57 -13.96 3.99
CA SER A 38 14.23 -14.57 5.29
C SER A 38 15.40 -15.32 5.94
N ASP A 39 16.46 -15.65 5.19
CA ASP A 39 17.67 -16.23 5.77
C ASP A 39 18.49 -15.20 6.56
N GLU A 40 18.49 -13.94 6.11
CA GLU A 40 19.30 -12.87 6.69
C GLU A 40 18.49 -11.91 7.59
N TYR A 41 17.17 -11.85 7.40
CA TYR A 41 16.26 -10.91 8.07
C TYR A 41 15.07 -11.63 8.70
N ASP A 42 14.56 -11.08 9.78
CA ASP A 42 13.20 -11.37 10.25
C ASP A 42 12.20 -10.51 9.48
N ILE A 43 11.24 -11.16 8.83
CA ILE A 43 10.26 -10.53 7.96
C ILE A 43 8.94 -10.39 8.71
N ASN A 44 8.61 -9.19 9.12
CA ASN A 44 7.35 -8.87 9.76
C ASN A 44 6.34 -8.38 8.71
N LEU A 45 5.48 -9.28 8.29
CA LEU A 45 4.41 -9.01 7.35
C LEU A 45 3.10 -8.89 8.12
N PHE A 46 2.58 -7.68 8.27
CA PHE A 46 1.38 -7.46 9.04
C PHE A 46 0.19 -6.99 8.18
N ILE A 47 -1.01 -7.28 8.67
CA ILE A 47 -2.25 -6.79 8.08
C ILE A 47 -2.71 -5.59 8.91
N PRO A 48 -2.55 -4.35 8.41
CA PRO A 48 -2.82 -3.11 9.14
C PRO A 48 -4.32 -2.81 9.20
N ASP A 49 -5.06 -3.62 9.96
CA ASP A 49 -6.52 -3.53 10.11
C ASP A 49 -6.95 -2.29 10.91
N LEU A 50 -6.19 -1.82 11.90
CA LEU A 50 -6.45 -0.54 12.57
C LEU A 50 -6.32 0.65 11.62
N HIS A 51 -5.38 0.62 10.69
CA HIS A 51 -5.27 1.65 9.64
C HIS A 51 -6.46 1.65 8.68
N SER A 52 -7.24 0.57 8.61
CA SER A 52 -8.43 0.49 7.76
C SER A 52 -9.51 1.49 8.20
N PHE A 53 -9.59 1.82 9.50
CA PHE A 53 -10.55 2.80 10.05
C PHE A 53 -10.27 4.26 9.67
N THR A 54 -9.10 4.56 9.13
CA THR A 54 -8.74 5.94 8.73
C THR A 54 -9.54 6.44 7.53
N THR A 55 -10.26 5.56 6.85
CA THR A 55 -11.18 5.87 5.75
C THR A 55 -12.49 5.11 5.96
N PRO A 56 -13.63 5.58 5.42
CA PRO A 56 -14.88 4.86 5.51
C PRO A 56 -14.76 3.44 4.95
N ILE A 57 -15.23 2.46 5.70
CA ILE A 57 -15.24 1.04 5.34
C ILE A 57 -16.57 0.40 5.69
N ASP A 58 -16.86 -0.73 5.08
CA ASP A 58 -17.93 -1.62 5.52
C ASP A 58 -17.41 -2.50 6.67
N HIS A 59 -17.77 -2.13 7.90
CA HIS A 59 -17.32 -2.83 9.11
C HIS A 59 -17.75 -4.29 9.15
N SER A 60 -18.89 -4.64 8.54
CA SER A 60 -19.38 -6.02 8.50
C SER A 60 -18.47 -6.97 7.71
N LYS A 61 -17.63 -6.41 6.81
CA LYS A 61 -16.72 -7.16 5.93
C LYS A 61 -15.24 -7.07 6.34
N LEU A 62 -14.93 -6.32 7.40
CA LEU A 62 -13.51 -6.08 7.74
C LEU A 62 -12.79 -7.38 8.11
N TYR A 63 -13.40 -8.21 8.95
CA TYR A 63 -12.81 -9.47 9.38
C TYR A 63 -12.52 -10.39 8.19
N ASP A 64 -13.51 -10.59 7.30
CA ASP A 64 -13.33 -11.41 6.11
C ASP A 64 -12.28 -10.85 5.15
N SER A 65 -12.19 -9.53 5.06
CA SER A 65 -11.19 -8.84 4.25
C SER A 65 -9.78 -9.05 4.79
N VAL A 66 -9.61 -9.07 6.11
CA VAL A 66 -8.33 -9.35 6.78
C VAL A 66 -7.88 -10.79 6.48
N LEU A 67 -8.78 -11.77 6.66
CA LEU A 67 -8.48 -13.17 6.34
C LEU A 67 -8.20 -13.37 4.85
N ASN A 68 -8.98 -12.70 3.98
CA ASN A 68 -8.74 -12.77 2.54
C ASN A 68 -7.36 -12.22 2.14
N ASN A 69 -6.87 -11.17 2.80
CA ASN A 69 -5.49 -10.71 2.56
C ASN A 69 -4.46 -11.78 2.92
N ALA A 70 -4.61 -12.46 4.04
CA ALA A 70 -3.72 -13.56 4.43
C ALA A 70 -3.76 -14.71 3.41
N ARG A 71 -4.96 -15.07 2.93
CA ARG A 71 -5.14 -16.08 1.87
C ARG A 71 -4.48 -15.67 0.56
N VAL A 72 -4.61 -14.41 0.16
CA VAL A 72 -3.94 -13.87 -1.03
C VAL A 72 -2.43 -13.93 -0.90
N TYR A 73 -1.86 -13.64 0.27
CA TYR A 73 -0.42 -13.79 0.50
C TYR A 73 0.04 -15.24 0.34
N ALA A 74 -0.70 -16.20 0.89
CA ALA A 74 -0.41 -17.62 0.72
C ALA A 74 -0.54 -18.06 -0.74
N ALA A 75 -1.61 -17.65 -1.45
CA ALA A 75 -1.80 -17.92 -2.88
C ALA A 75 -0.71 -17.30 -3.77
N ALA A 76 -0.13 -16.16 -3.35
CA ALA A 76 1.05 -15.55 -3.97
C ALA A 76 2.36 -16.29 -3.61
N GLY A 77 2.27 -17.30 -2.74
CA GLY A 77 3.38 -18.20 -2.39
C GLY A 77 4.17 -17.76 -1.16
N LEU A 78 3.56 -17.04 -0.20
CA LEU A 78 4.17 -16.81 1.12
C LEU A 78 4.41 -18.17 1.81
N SER A 79 5.62 -18.39 2.32
CA SER A 79 5.91 -19.57 3.13
C SER A 79 5.29 -19.41 4.53
N LEU A 80 4.32 -20.27 4.85
CA LEU A 80 3.68 -20.30 6.17
C LEU A 80 4.54 -21.00 7.22
N ASP A 81 5.41 -21.90 6.81
CA ASP A 81 6.25 -22.71 7.71
C ASP A 81 7.58 -22.04 8.07
N ASN A 82 7.96 -20.96 7.37
CA ASN A 82 9.23 -20.29 7.63
C ASN A 82 9.18 -19.53 8.96
N PRO A 83 10.04 -19.86 9.95
CA PRO A 83 10.03 -19.21 11.26
C PRO A 83 10.52 -17.77 11.24
N SER A 84 11.27 -17.35 10.22
CA SER A 84 11.73 -15.95 10.05
C SER A 84 10.70 -15.07 9.35
N ILE A 85 9.51 -15.59 8.98
CA ILE A 85 8.42 -14.85 8.37
C ILE A 85 7.25 -14.84 9.36
N HIS A 86 6.89 -13.67 9.85
CA HIS A 86 5.77 -13.46 10.77
C HIS A 86 4.62 -12.80 10.02
N LEU A 87 3.47 -13.49 9.97
CA LEU A 87 2.23 -12.94 9.40
C LEU A 87 1.24 -12.71 10.55
N TYR A 88 0.82 -11.46 10.79
CA TYR A 88 -0.04 -11.13 11.92
C TYR A 88 -0.99 -9.97 11.64
N ARG A 89 -2.07 -9.89 12.41
CA ARG A 89 -3.04 -8.80 12.41
C ARG A 89 -2.61 -7.73 13.41
N GLN A 90 -2.60 -6.49 12.99
CA GLN A 90 -2.19 -5.36 13.83
C GLN A 90 -3.02 -5.26 15.12
N SER A 91 -4.35 -5.38 15.01
CA SER A 91 -5.28 -5.24 16.15
C SER A 91 -5.15 -6.36 17.19
N TYR A 92 -4.51 -7.48 16.86
CA TYR A 92 -4.26 -8.58 17.80
C TYR A 92 -3.04 -8.35 18.69
N ILE A 93 -2.35 -7.23 18.53
CA ILE A 93 -1.20 -6.82 19.32
C ILE A 93 -1.49 -5.45 19.94
N PRO A 94 -2.07 -5.40 21.16
CA PRO A 94 -2.51 -4.14 21.79
C PRO A 94 -1.41 -3.10 21.98
N ALA A 95 -0.16 -3.53 22.06
CA ALA A 95 1.00 -2.64 22.19
C ALA A 95 1.09 -1.56 21.09
N HIS A 96 0.56 -1.82 19.90
CA HIS A 96 0.47 -0.80 18.82
C HIS A 96 -0.31 0.43 19.27
N SER A 97 -1.49 0.22 19.86
CA SER A 97 -2.35 1.33 20.31
C SER A 97 -1.78 2.04 21.55
N GLU A 98 -1.20 1.30 22.48
CA GLU A 98 -0.62 1.90 23.68
C GLU A 98 0.64 2.70 23.35
N LEU A 99 1.54 2.18 22.52
CA LEU A 99 2.71 2.93 22.08
C LEU A 99 2.30 4.18 21.29
N THR A 100 1.29 4.08 20.44
CA THR A 100 0.75 5.24 19.71
C THR A 100 0.38 6.35 20.66
N TRP A 101 -0.41 6.05 21.71
CA TRP A 101 -0.79 7.05 22.72
C TRP A 101 0.41 7.68 23.40
N ILE A 102 1.41 6.87 23.76
CA ILE A 102 2.64 7.39 24.35
C ILE A 102 3.36 8.34 23.38
N LEU A 103 3.54 7.93 22.13
CA LEU A 103 4.23 8.75 21.13
C LEU A 103 3.48 10.04 20.80
N ASP A 104 2.14 10.03 20.83
CA ASP A 104 1.32 11.22 20.67
C ASP A 104 1.67 12.31 21.67
N CYS A 105 1.92 11.92 22.93
CA CYS A 105 2.30 12.87 23.97
C CYS A 105 3.68 13.53 23.75
N PHE A 106 4.49 12.99 22.84
CA PHE A 106 5.79 13.53 22.48
C PHE A 106 5.85 14.05 21.02
N THR A 107 4.71 14.11 20.35
CA THR A 107 4.61 14.55 18.95
C THR A 107 3.86 15.88 18.87
N GLY A 108 4.44 16.86 18.16
CA GLY A 108 3.84 18.18 18.05
C GLY A 108 2.66 18.21 17.08
N PHE A 109 1.55 18.84 17.47
CA PHE A 109 0.39 19.05 16.60
C PHE A 109 0.76 19.71 15.26
N GLY A 110 1.68 20.69 15.29
CA GLY A 110 2.17 21.37 14.09
C GLY A 110 2.96 20.46 13.14
N GLU A 111 3.61 19.40 13.64
CA GLU A 111 4.28 18.41 12.80
C GLU A 111 3.24 17.57 12.05
N MET A 112 2.23 17.09 12.77
CA MET A 112 1.12 16.31 12.23
C MET A 112 0.32 17.07 11.18
N SER A 113 -0.01 18.34 11.42
CA SER A 113 -0.79 19.18 10.51
C SER A 113 -0.08 19.46 9.18
N ARG A 114 1.24 19.29 9.11
CA ARG A 114 2.03 19.47 7.88
C ARG A 114 2.09 18.21 7.01
N MET A 115 1.57 17.07 7.48
CA MET A 115 1.58 15.82 6.72
C MET A 115 0.77 15.95 5.43
N THR A 116 1.42 15.71 4.29
CA THR A 116 0.80 15.86 2.95
C THR A 116 -0.37 14.90 2.75
N GLN A 117 -0.24 13.65 3.15
CA GLN A 117 -1.29 12.64 3.06
C GLN A 117 -2.55 13.00 3.87
N PHE A 118 -2.40 13.65 5.03
CA PHE A 118 -3.54 14.15 5.78
C PHE A 118 -4.29 15.22 4.98
N LYS A 119 -3.56 16.19 4.40
CA LYS A 119 -4.15 17.26 3.58
C LYS A 119 -4.87 16.69 2.35
N ASP A 120 -4.26 15.74 1.64
CA ASP A 120 -4.82 15.16 0.43
C ASP A 120 -6.07 14.33 0.70
N LYS A 121 -6.05 13.49 1.75
CA LYS A 121 -7.20 12.65 2.11
C LYS A 121 -8.36 13.48 2.66
N SER A 122 -8.09 14.47 3.52
CA SER A 122 -9.15 15.33 4.04
C SER A 122 -9.84 16.14 2.94
N ARG A 123 -9.11 16.60 1.90
CA ARG A 123 -9.70 17.26 0.72
C ARG A 123 -10.65 16.36 -0.07
N LYS A 124 -10.29 15.07 -0.27
CA LYS A 124 -11.16 14.10 -0.95
C LYS A 124 -12.49 13.87 -0.24
N PHE A 125 -12.50 13.90 1.10
CA PHE A 125 -13.74 13.80 1.88
C PHE A 125 -14.69 14.98 1.67
N ILE A 126 -14.15 16.16 1.38
CA ILE A 126 -14.97 17.35 1.08
C ILE A 126 -15.65 17.20 -0.28
N GLY A 127 -14.90 16.78 -1.31
CA GLY A 127 -15.44 16.60 -2.65
C GLY A 127 -16.65 15.66 -2.69
N ASN A 128 -16.59 14.55 -1.96
CA ASN A 128 -17.67 13.55 -1.91
C ASN A 128 -18.91 14.03 -1.12
N LYS A 129 -18.76 14.86 -0.06
CA LYS A 129 -19.89 15.38 0.72
C LYS A 129 -20.54 16.62 0.12
N MET A 130 -19.78 17.45 -0.60
CA MET A 130 -20.33 18.63 -1.26
C MET A 130 -21.24 18.28 -2.45
N SER A 131 -21.14 17.06 -3.01
CA SER A 131 -22.06 16.58 -4.04
C SER A 131 -23.48 16.27 -3.52
N GLU A 132 -23.64 16.15 -2.18
CA GLU A 132 -24.94 15.77 -1.60
C GLU A 132 -25.74 16.94 -1.00
N ASP A 133 -25.12 18.08 -0.67
CA ASP A 133 -25.80 19.04 0.24
C ASP A 133 -25.63 20.55 -0.03
N THR A 134 -25.03 21.02 -1.14
CA THR A 134 -24.84 22.48 -1.30
C THR A 134 -25.03 23.03 -2.72
N THR A 135 -25.81 24.11 -2.79
CA THR A 135 -26.01 25.03 -3.93
C THR A 135 -24.77 25.91 -4.25
N VAL A 136 -23.55 25.45 -3.94
CA VAL A 136 -22.30 26.17 -4.23
C VAL A 136 -21.77 25.73 -5.59
N ASP A 137 -21.44 26.69 -6.46
CA ASP A 137 -20.99 26.44 -7.83
C ASP A 137 -19.64 25.66 -7.84
N HIS A 138 -19.74 24.37 -8.11
CA HIS A 138 -18.64 23.40 -8.09
C HIS A 138 -17.48 23.73 -9.05
N ARG A 139 -17.72 24.55 -10.10
CA ARG A 139 -16.71 24.92 -11.10
C ARG A 139 -15.62 25.78 -10.53
N ASN A 140 -15.96 26.71 -9.63
CA ASN A 140 -14.97 27.61 -9.03
C ASN A 140 -14.08 26.96 -7.98
N ILE A 141 -14.55 25.90 -7.31
CA ILE A 141 -13.80 25.23 -6.24
C ILE A 141 -12.76 24.24 -6.82
N SER A 142 -13.12 23.51 -7.88
CA SER A 142 -12.18 22.59 -8.55
C SER A 142 -11.02 23.32 -9.23
N GLU A 143 -11.27 24.50 -9.80
CA GLU A 143 -10.23 25.35 -10.41
C GLU A 143 -9.28 25.95 -9.37
N ILE A 144 -9.78 26.35 -8.19
CA ILE A 144 -8.96 26.87 -7.08
C ILE A 144 -8.12 25.75 -6.45
N ILE A 145 -8.64 24.52 -6.34
CA ILE A 145 -7.90 23.36 -5.81
C ILE A 145 -6.82 22.89 -6.80
N GLN A 146 -7.05 23.02 -8.10
CA GLN A 146 -6.08 22.64 -9.13
C GLN A 146 -5.03 23.73 -9.45
N SER A 147 -5.35 24.99 -9.20
CA SER A 147 -4.38 26.08 -9.40
C SER A 147 -3.42 26.16 -8.21
N ASN A 148 -2.23 25.60 -8.41
CA ASN A 148 -1.06 25.75 -7.51
C ASN A 148 -0.52 27.21 -7.48
N THR A 149 -1.36 28.20 -7.70
CA THR A 149 -0.94 29.59 -7.99
C THR A 149 -1.17 30.51 -6.81
N SER A 150 -0.08 31.00 -6.29
CA SER A 150 0.15 32.33 -5.70
C SER A 150 -0.10 32.53 -4.21
N ALA A 151 0.97 32.91 -3.55
CA ALA A 151 1.08 33.33 -2.15
C ALA A 151 0.08 34.42 -1.72
N HIS A 152 -0.62 35.07 -2.65
CA HIS A 152 -1.62 36.11 -2.37
C HIS A 152 -3.00 35.57 -1.93
N LEU A 153 -3.29 34.30 -2.09
CA LEU A 153 -4.57 33.69 -1.69
C LEU A 153 -4.56 33.15 -0.25
N LEU A 154 -3.41 33.10 0.42
CA LEU A 154 -3.26 32.53 1.76
C LEU A 154 -4.10 33.18 2.85
N ASN A 155 -4.61 34.39 2.63
CA ASN A 155 -5.45 35.12 3.57
C ASN A 155 -6.90 35.34 3.09
N SER A 156 -7.35 34.57 2.09
CA SER A 156 -8.74 34.75 1.64
C SER A 156 -9.71 34.10 2.64
N PRO A 157 -10.84 34.78 2.95
CA PRO A 157 -11.88 34.21 3.82
C PRO A 157 -12.40 32.85 3.34
N MET A 158 -12.33 32.61 2.03
CA MET A 158 -12.75 31.39 1.37
C MET A 158 -11.77 30.25 1.64
N LEU A 159 -10.45 30.49 1.67
CA LEU A 159 -9.44 29.49 2.03
C LEU A 159 -9.55 29.11 3.52
N MET A 160 -9.77 30.12 4.38
CA MET A 160 -10.03 29.90 5.80
C MET A 160 -11.32 29.08 6.02
N ALA A 161 -12.37 29.32 5.23
CA ALA A 161 -13.60 28.54 5.28
C ALA A 161 -13.38 27.10 4.78
N LEU A 162 -12.63 26.90 3.69
CA LEU A 162 -12.24 25.59 3.16
C LEU A 162 -11.37 24.81 4.15
N GLU A 163 -10.39 25.44 4.78
CA GLU A 163 -9.59 24.81 5.83
C GLU A 163 -10.46 24.41 7.02
N LYS A 164 -11.35 25.29 7.46
CA LYS A 164 -12.28 25.02 8.56
C LYS A 164 -13.21 23.85 8.25
N VAL A 165 -13.74 23.76 7.03
CA VAL A 165 -14.56 22.61 6.57
C VAL A 165 -13.71 21.33 6.47
N THR A 166 -12.46 21.44 6.04
CA THR A 166 -11.52 20.31 5.94
C THR A 166 -11.26 19.69 7.30
N TYR A 167 -10.94 20.49 8.29
CA TYR A 167 -10.68 20.01 9.66
C TYR A 167 -11.94 19.43 10.32
N ASN A 168 -13.11 20.00 10.09
CA ASN A 168 -14.36 19.56 10.71
C ASN A 168 -14.85 18.18 10.20
N ASN A 169 -14.38 17.72 9.03
CA ASN A 169 -14.81 16.44 8.45
C ASN A 169 -13.75 15.32 8.54
N ALA A 170 -12.52 15.64 8.96
CA ALA A 170 -11.47 14.66 9.15
C ALA A 170 -11.60 13.99 10.52
N SER A 171 -11.54 12.66 10.56
CA SER A 171 -11.49 11.96 11.85
C SER A 171 -10.14 12.16 12.53
N VAL A 172 -10.13 12.09 13.88
CA VAL A 172 -8.88 12.08 14.66
C VAL A 172 -7.99 10.92 14.21
N GLY A 173 -8.56 9.77 13.87
CA GLY A 173 -7.79 8.64 13.35
C GLY A 173 -7.08 8.94 12.01
N LEU A 174 -7.73 9.71 11.12
CA LEU A 174 -7.07 10.18 9.90
C LEU A 174 -5.94 11.16 10.18
N PHE A 175 -6.08 11.99 11.21
CA PHE A 175 -5.01 12.90 11.65
C PHE A 175 -3.85 12.13 12.29
N ASN A 176 -4.17 11.12 13.11
CA ASN A 176 -3.23 10.46 14.01
C ASN A 176 -2.54 9.21 13.43
N TYR A 177 -3.02 8.64 12.31
CA TYR A 177 -2.44 7.40 11.77
C TYR A 177 -0.93 7.44 11.50
N PRO A 178 -0.25 8.57 11.23
CA PRO A 178 1.21 8.58 11.09
C PRO A 178 1.94 8.18 12.37
N VAL A 179 1.37 8.48 13.54
CA VAL A 179 1.94 8.08 14.84
C VAL A 179 1.68 6.58 15.08
N LEU A 180 0.50 6.06 14.69
CA LEU A 180 0.25 4.63 14.70
C LEU A 180 1.23 3.88 13.79
N MET A 181 1.52 4.40 12.60
CA MET A 181 2.54 3.81 11.72
C MET A 181 3.95 3.87 12.35
N ALA A 182 4.27 4.94 13.06
CA ALA A 182 5.53 5.02 13.81
C ALA A 182 5.58 3.93 14.90
N ALA A 183 4.48 3.72 15.64
CA ALA A 183 4.41 2.65 16.63
C ALA A 183 4.58 1.26 15.99
N ASP A 184 3.94 1.00 14.83
CA ASP A 184 4.08 -0.25 14.08
C ASP A 184 5.56 -0.57 13.77
N ILE A 185 6.31 0.44 13.38
CA ILE A 185 7.72 0.30 13.00
C ILE A 185 8.62 0.14 14.23
N LEU A 186 8.41 0.98 15.24
CA LEU A 186 9.30 1.09 16.39
C LEU A 186 9.17 -0.04 17.39
N LEU A 187 7.99 -0.65 17.53
CA LEU A 187 7.76 -1.81 18.41
C LEU A 187 8.70 -2.97 18.10
N TYR A 188 8.98 -3.18 16.82
CA TYR A 188 9.79 -4.32 16.36
C TYR A 188 11.23 -3.95 16.02
N GLY A 189 11.62 -2.69 16.17
CA GLY A 189 12.93 -2.21 15.80
C GLY A 189 13.24 -2.43 14.32
N ALA A 190 12.24 -2.21 13.46
CA ALA A 190 12.37 -2.42 12.03
C ALA A 190 13.46 -1.52 11.42
N THR A 191 14.46 -2.16 10.82
CA THR A 191 15.57 -1.49 10.14
C THR A 191 15.15 -1.03 8.75
N TYR A 192 14.41 -1.89 8.05
CA TYR A 192 13.94 -1.66 6.70
C TYR A 192 12.41 -1.73 6.61
N VAL A 193 11.83 -0.76 5.90
CA VAL A 193 10.38 -0.63 5.71
C VAL A 193 10.14 -0.29 4.25
N PRO A 194 9.79 -1.27 3.39
CA PRO A 194 9.49 -1.00 1.99
C PRO A 194 8.20 -0.18 1.89
N VAL A 195 8.35 1.08 1.57
CA VAL A 195 7.26 2.04 1.42
C VAL A 195 7.23 2.61 0.01
N GLY A 196 6.04 2.88 -0.51
CA GLY A 196 5.90 3.66 -1.73
C GLY A 196 6.29 5.13 -1.52
N ASP A 197 6.54 5.86 -2.62
CA ASP A 197 6.96 7.27 -2.58
C ASP A 197 6.02 8.16 -1.75
N ASP A 198 4.74 7.83 -1.74
CA ASP A 198 3.71 8.54 -0.97
C ASP A 198 3.80 8.34 0.55
N GLN A 199 4.60 7.36 1.02
CA GLN A 199 4.82 7.05 2.44
C GLN A 199 6.20 7.50 2.94
N THR A 200 7.03 8.09 2.09
CA THR A 200 8.39 8.52 2.46
C THR A 200 8.39 9.53 3.61
N GLN A 201 7.45 10.47 3.59
CA GLN A 201 7.29 11.45 4.66
C GLN A 201 6.95 10.80 6.01
N HIS A 202 6.14 9.73 6.01
CA HIS A 202 5.79 9.01 7.24
C HIS A 202 7.00 8.26 7.83
N LEU A 203 7.87 7.73 6.98
CA LEU A 203 9.08 7.05 7.43
C LEU A 203 10.07 8.03 8.07
N GLU A 204 10.31 9.20 7.45
CA GLU A 204 11.16 10.23 8.05
C GLU A 204 10.53 10.78 9.34
N PHE A 205 9.23 10.97 9.40
CA PHE A 205 8.52 11.33 10.61
C PHE A 205 8.69 10.30 11.74
N THR A 206 8.64 8.99 11.41
CA THR A 206 8.94 7.91 12.36
C THR A 206 10.38 8.01 12.89
N ARG A 207 11.34 8.34 12.03
CA ARG A 207 12.73 8.54 12.40
C ARG A 207 12.87 9.71 13.38
N ASP A 208 12.23 10.85 13.07
CA ASP A 208 12.26 12.04 13.94
C ASP A 208 11.69 11.73 15.33
N ILE A 209 10.60 10.97 15.41
CA ILE A 209 10.03 10.51 16.69
C ILE A 209 11.01 9.61 17.44
N ALA A 210 11.61 8.63 16.76
CA ALA A 210 12.55 7.70 17.38
C ALA A 210 13.78 8.42 17.92
N GLU A 211 14.37 9.33 17.14
CA GLU A 211 15.52 10.13 17.55
C GLU A 211 15.20 11.07 18.71
N ARG A 212 14.02 11.69 18.72
CA ARG A 212 13.51 12.53 19.82
C ARG A 212 13.39 11.75 21.10
N MET A 213 12.75 10.58 21.04
CA MET A 213 12.56 9.71 22.19
C MET A 213 13.90 9.18 22.74
N ASN A 214 14.80 8.75 21.84
CA ASN A 214 16.13 8.27 22.20
C ASN A 214 16.97 9.38 22.85
N ARG A 215 16.92 10.60 22.33
CA ARG A 215 17.62 11.75 22.92
C ARG A 215 17.13 12.09 24.33
N LYS A 216 15.82 11.90 24.57
CA LYS A 216 15.20 12.28 25.84
C LYS A 216 15.32 11.19 26.91
N PHE A 217 15.26 9.93 26.53
CA PHE A 217 15.09 8.80 27.45
C PHE A 217 16.15 7.70 27.29
N GLY A 218 17.18 7.91 26.47
CA GLY A 218 18.20 6.89 26.15
C GLY A 218 17.79 6.01 24.98
N ASP A 219 18.57 4.99 24.68
CA ASP A 219 18.43 4.12 23.50
C ASP A 219 17.18 3.22 23.58
N LEU A 220 16.02 3.80 23.37
CA LEU A 220 14.73 3.09 23.38
C LEU A 220 14.44 2.35 22.09
N PHE A 221 14.68 3.01 20.96
CA PHE A 221 14.27 2.55 19.63
C PHE A 221 15.46 2.39 18.68
N ILE A 222 15.37 1.35 17.84
CA ILE A 222 16.19 1.27 16.62
C ILE A 222 15.60 2.26 15.63
N VAL A 223 16.42 3.21 15.18
CA VAL A 223 15.99 4.19 14.16
C VAL A 223 16.01 3.53 12.80
N PRO A 224 14.89 3.49 12.06
CA PRO A 224 14.85 2.93 10.71
C PRO A 224 15.86 3.61 9.77
N LYS A 225 16.34 2.90 8.76
CA LYS A 225 17.24 3.50 7.75
C LYS A 225 16.54 4.64 7.01
N PRO A 226 17.28 5.72 6.61
CA PRO A 226 16.74 6.83 5.83
C PRO A 226 16.14 6.35 4.51
N VAL A 227 15.16 7.09 3.97
CA VAL A 227 14.47 6.75 2.72
C VAL A 227 15.42 6.42 1.57
N ILE A 228 16.51 7.17 1.41
CA ILE A 228 17.52 6.89 0.37
C ILE A 228 18.12 5.48 0.52
N GLN A 229 18.44 5.06 1.75
CA GLN A 229 18.99 3.73 2.01
C GLN A 229 17.92 2.64 1.87
N GLN A 230 16.66 2.93 2.16
CA GLN A 230 15.53 2.03 1.89
C GLN A 230 15.41 1.77 0.38
N HIS A 231 15.41 2.82 -0.44
CA HIS A 231 15.35 2.70 -1.89
C HIS A 231 16.57 1.95 -2.48
N GLN A 232 17.77 2.17 -1.95
CA GLN A 232 18.96 1.42 -2.36
C GLN A 232 18.87 -0.06 -1.98
N PHE A 233 18.35 -0.36 -0.78
CA PHE A 233 18.21 -1.73 -0.28
C PHE A 233 17.19 -2.54 -1.06
N PHE A 234 16.01 -1.95 -1.32
CA PHE A 234 14.95 -2.62 -2.06
C PHE A 234 15.16 -2.54 -3.57
N GLY A 235 15.85 -1.52 -4.07
CA GLY A 235 16.26 -1.39 -5.46
C GLY A 235 15.16 -1.74 -6.47
N LYS A 236 15.40 -2.81 -7.24
CA LYS A 236 14.48 -3.34 -8.27
C LYS A 236 13.26 -4.10 -7.72
N ASP A 237 13.15 -4.25 -6.39
CA ASP A 237 12.01 -4.92 -5.75
C ASP A 237 10.73 -4.05 -5.73
N GLN A 238 10.79 -2.83 -6.26
CA GLN A 238 9.60 -2.01 -6.49
C GLN A 238 8.85 -2.55 -7.72
N GLY A 239 7.62 -3.02 -7.49
CA GLY A 239 6.76 -3.51 -8.57
C GLY A 239 6.42 -2.44 -9.60
N LEU A 240 6.15 -2.86 -10.83
CA LEU A 240 5.67 -1.97 -11.90
C LEU A 240 4.32 -1.35 -11.51
N ARG A 241 4.14 -0.06 -11.83
CA ARG A 241 2.90 0.68 -11.56
C ARG A 241 1.90 0.47 -12.68
N ILE A 242 1.10 -0.58 -12.63
CA ILE A 242 0.03 -0.83 -13.59
C ILE A 242 -0.94 0.36 -13.65
N LYS A 243 -1.27 0.78 -14.86
CA LYS A 243 -2.17 1.88 -15.16
C LYS A 243 -3.60 1.39 -15.39
N ASP A 244 -4.57 2.31 -15.26
CA ASP A 244 -5.96 2.06 -15.60
C ASP A 244 -6.12 1.75 -17.10
N LEU A 245 -6.97 0.78 -17.44
CA LEU A 245 -7.14 0.34 -18.84
C LEU A 245 -7.90 1.35 -19.70
N VAL A 246 -8.75 2.15 -19.10
CA VAL A 246 -9.53 3.19 -19.79
C VAL A 246 -8.77 4.51 -19.83
N ASN A 247 -8.08 4.84 -18.74
CA ASN A 247 -7.25 6.04 -18.63
C ASN A 247 -5.81 5.70 -18.26
N PRO A 248 -4.96 5.31 -19.24
CA PRO A 248 -3.60 4.85 -18.97
C PRO A 248 -2.63 5.94 -18.48
N ALA A 249 -3.06 7.19 -18.38
CA ALA A 249 -2.31 8.24 -17.70
C ALA A 249 -2.39 8.11 -16.18
N LYS A 250 -3.48 7.49 -15.65
CA LYS A 250 -3.71 7.29 -14.22
C LYS A 250 -3.23 5.91 -13.75
N LYS A 251 -2.85 5.81 -12.47
CA LYS A 251 -2.61 4.51 -11.82
C LYS A 251 -3.94 3.77 -11.68
N MET A 252 -3.96 2.45 -11.89
CA MET A 252 -5.11 1.62 -11.58
C MET A 252 -5.48 1.77 -10.10
N SER A 253 -6.68 2.24 -9.81
CA SER A 253 -7.14 2.61 -8.47
C SER A 253 -8.62 2.38 -8.30
N LYS A 254 -9.04 1.88 -7.12
CA LYS A 254 -10.45 1.65 -6.77
C LYS A 254 -11.30 2.91 -6.63
N SER A 255 -10.67 4.07 -6.47
CA SER A 255 -11.36 5.35 -6.26
C SER A 255 -11.93 5.97 -7.53
N ASP A 256 -11.77 5.33 -8.68
CA ASP A 256 -12.35 5.80 -9.93
C ASP A 256 -13.84 5.38 -10.02
N GLU A 257 -14.66 6.27 -10.55
CA GLU A 257 -16.14 6.12 -10.65
C GLU A 257 -16.59 4.89 -11.47
N SER A 258 -15.69 4.28 -12.22
CA SER A 258 -15.94 3.14 -13.10
C SER A 258 -14.95 2.01 -12.88
N SER A 259 -15.45 0.80 -12.63
CA SER A 259 -14.63 -0.43 -12.55
C SER A 259 -14.16 -0.96 -13.92
N LYS A 260 -14.50 -0.28 -15.04
CA LYS A 260 -14.18 -0.75 -16.40
C LYS A 260 -12.68 -0.79 -16.69
N GLY A 261 -11.93 0.12 -16.09
CA GLY A 261 -10.46 0.20 -16.24
C GLY A 261 -9.68 -0.66 -15.26
N ILE A 262 -10.36 -1.42 -14.37
CA ILE A 262 -9.75 -2.15 -13.27
C ILE A 262 -9.98 -3.65 -13.45
N ILE A 263 -8.93 -4.46 -13.31
CA ILE A 263 -9.02 -5.92 -13.23
C ILE A 263 -8.81 -6.34 -11.77
N PHE A 264 -9.85 -6.91 -11.16
CA PHE A 264 -9.76 -7.48 -9.83
C PHE A 264 -9.30 -8.95 -9.90
N LEU A 265 -8.60 -9.42 -8.87
CA LEU A 265 -8.22 -10.84 -8.77
C LEU A 265 -9.44 -11.77 -8.69
N SER A 266 -10.58 -11.24 -8.29
CA SER A 266 -11.88 -11.93 -8.22
C SER A 266 -12.71 -11.80 -9.49
N ASP A 267 -12.25 -11.09 -10.52
CA ASP A 267 -13.01 -10.99 -11.78
C ASP A 267 -13.10 -12.36 -12.46
N ASP A 268 -14.26 -12.63 -13.07
CA ASP A 268 -14.39 -13.75 -13.99
C ASP A 268 -13.37 -13.58 -15.15
N PRO A 269 -12.60 -14.63 -15.50
CA PRO A 269 -11.56 -14.56 -16.54
C PRO A 269 -12.07 -14.02 -17.88
N LYS A 270 -13.29 -14.40 -18.29
CA LYS A 270 -13.93 -13.89 -19.53
C LYS A 270 -14.26 -12.40 -19.44
N SER A 271 -14.64 -11.93 -18.25
CA SER A 271 -14.88 -10.50 -18.01
C SER A 271 -13.58 -9.70 -18.07
N ALA A 272 -12.51 -10.19 -17.47
CA ALA A 272 -11.19 -9.57 -17.54
C ALA A 272 -10.65 -9.52 -18.98
N HIS A 273 -10.84 -10.62 -19.74
CA HIS A 273 -10.51 -10.66 -21.16
C HIS A 273 -11.21 -9.53 -21.94
N LYS A 274 -12.52 -9.32 -21.73
CA LYS A 274 -13.25 -8.21 -22.36
C LYS A 274 -12.73 -6.84 -21.96
N LYS A 275 -12.32 -6.64 -20.69
CA LYS A 275 -11.71 -5.39 -20.22
C LYS A 275 -10.42 -5.09 -20.97
N ILE A 276 -9.53 -6.07 -21.13
CA ILE A 276 -8.28 -5.91 -21.92
C ILE A 276 -8.60 -5.60 -23.39
N MET A 277 -9.52 -6.33 -24.02
CA MET A 277 -9.92 -6.06 -25.42
C MET A 277 -10.44 -4.64 -25.61
N SER A 278 -11.10 -4.06 -24.60
CA SER A 278 -11.66 -2.70 -24.64
C SER A 278 -10.69 -1.62 -24.13
N ALA A 279 -9.47 -1.99 -23.73
CA ALA A 279 -8.48 -1.04 -23.21
C ALA A 279 -8.18 0.08 -24.21
N THR A 280 -8.02 1.30 -23.70
CA THR A 280 -7.72 2.46 -24.53
C THR A 280 -6.29 2.35 -25.11
N THR A 281 -6.19 2.57 -26.40
CA THR A 281 -4.92 2.62 -27.16
C THR A 281 -4.89 3.83 -28.07
N ASP A 282 -3.71 4.21 -28.51
CA ASP A 282 -3.48 5.29 -29.45
C ASP A 282 -3.86 4.92 -30.91
N SER A 283 -3.60 5.82 -31.85
CA SER A 283 -3.87 5.65 -33.30
C SER A 283 -2.62 5.39 -34.16
N ILE A 284 -1.45 5.15 -33.52
CA ILE A 284 -0.17 4.93 -34.25
C ILE A 284 -0.22 3.60 -35.04
N GLY A 285 -0.94 2.60 -34.50
CA GLY A 285 -1.19 1.35 -35.24
C GLY A 285 -0.04 0.34 -35.21
N LYS A 286 1.03 0.60 -34.46
CA LYS A 286 2.17 -0.31 -34.27
C LYS A 286 2.50 -0.44 -32.77
N VAL A 287 2.70 -1.66 -32.30
CA VAL A 287 3.10 -1.92 -30.93
C VAL A 287 4.52 -1.44 -30.68
N GLN A 288 4.67 -0.48 -29.77
CA GLN A 288 5.96 0.02 -29.29
C GLN A 288 5.86 0.34 -27.78
N TYR A 289 6.97 0.28 -27.10
CA TYR A 289 7.03 0.69 -25.70
C TYR A 289 7.41 2.16 -25.60
N ASP A 290 6.40 3.01 -25.51
CA ASP A 290 6.53 4.46 -25.39
C ASP A 290 5.47 4.96 -24.39
N LYS A 291 5.90 5.30 -23.18
CA LYS A 291 4.98 5.73 -22.10
C LYS A 291 4.33 7.09 -22.36
N GLU A 292 4.90 7.92 -23.19
CA GLU A 292 4.40 9.26 -23.52
C GLU A 292 3.37 9.21 -24.64
N ASN A 293 3.70 8.53 -25.75
CA ASN A 293 2.88 8.52 -26.95
C ASN A 293 1.96 7.29 -27.04
N GLN A 294 2.36 6.17 -26.42
CA GLN A 294 1.59 4.91 -26.39
C GLN A 294 1.38 4.38 -24.98
N PRO A 295 0.85 5.18 -24.03
CA PRO A 295 0.71 4.75 -22.63
C PRO A 295 -0.16 3.50 -22.46
N GLY A 296 -1.20 3.32 -23.27
CA GLY A 296 -2.06 2.15 -23.24
C GLY A 296 -1.36 0.87 -23.68
N ILE A 297 -0.63 0.91 -24.80
CA ILE A 297 0.16 -0.22 -25.28
C ILE A 297 1.31 -0.55 -24.32
N SER A 298 2.02 0.47 -23.83
CA SER A 298 3.08 0.29 -22.85
C SER A 298 2.57 -0.39 -21.56
N ASN A 299 1.39 0.01 -21.07
CA ASN A 299 0.74 -0.63 -19.93
C ASN A 299 0.38 -2.11 -20.20
N LEU A 300 -0.13 -2.42 -21.39
CA LEU A 300 -0.44 -3.80 -21.78
C LEU A 300 0.82 -4.67 -21.88
N LEU A 301 1.94 -4.14 -22.38
CA LEU A 301 3.24 -4.83 -22.40
C LEU A 301 3.76 -5.11 -20.96
N GLU A 302 3.61 -4.14 -20.06
CA GLU A 302 3.96 -4.30 -18.64
C GLU A 302 3.09 -5.39 -17.98
N ILE A 303 1.77 -5.37 -18.21
CA ILE A 303 0.84 -6.38 -17.68
C ILE A 303 1.22 -7.77 -18.20
N LEU A 304 1.45 -7.91 -19.52
CA LEU A 304 1.83 -9.18 -20.15
C LEU A 304 3.12 -9.75 -19.55
N THR A 305 4.12 -8.89 -19.32
CA THR A 305 5.38 -9.30 -18.69
C THR A 305 5.14 -9.84 -17.28
N LEU A 306 4.34 -9.14 -16.48
CA LEU A 306 4.09 -9.49 -15.09
C LEU A 306 3.28 -10.80 -14.95
N VAL A 307 2.27 -11.02 -15.78
CA VAL A 307 1.50 -12.28 -15.73
C VAL A 307 2.35 -13.47 -16.16
N ARG A 308 3.24 -13.28 -17.13
CA ARG A 308 4.21 -14.31 -17.56
C ARG A 308 5.21 -14.64 -16.44
N GLN A 309 5.70 -13.63 -15.74
CA GLN A 309 6.61 -13.84 -14.60
C GLN A 309 5.91 -14.57 -13.45
N ASP A 310 4.64 -14.28 -13.15
CA ASP A 310 3.85 -15.02 -12.15
C ASP A 310 3.64 -16.49 -12.55
N ALA A 311 3.53 -16.76 -13.84
CA ALA A 311 3.49 -18.12 -14.39
C ALA A 311 4.84 -18.85 -14.38
N GLY A 312 5.90 -18.24 -13.80
CA GLY A 312 7.24 -18.83 -13.68
C GLY A 312 8.10 -18.73 -14.94
N ARG A 313 7.69 -17.91 -15.93
CA ARG A 313 8.53 -17.68 -17.12
C ARG A 313 9.61 -16.64 -16.78
N GLU A 314 10.86 -16.96 -17.07
CA GLU A 314 11.99 -16.02 -16.96
C GLU A 314 11.98 -15.04 -18.14
N VAL A 315 11.13 -14.03 -18.07
CA VAL A 315 10.99 -13.00 -19.12
C VAL A 315 11.18 -11.61 -18.54
N THR A 316 11.92 -10.76 -19.26
CA THR A 316 12.08 -9.34 -18.93
C THR A 316 11.10 -8.49 -19.73
N LEU A 317 10.85 -7.25 -19.27
CA LEU A 317 10.05 -6.29 -20.05
C LEU A 317 10.66 -6.04 -21.43
N GLU A 318 11.99 -5.93 -21.52
CA GLU A 318 12.69 -5.74 -22.79
C GLU A 318 12.45 -6.89 -23.76
N GLN A 319 12.49 -8.14 -23.28
CA GLN A 319 12.19 -9.32 -24.10
C GLN A 319 10.75 -9.31 -24.60
N THR A 320 9.78 -8.99 -23.71
CA THR A 320 8.37 -8.87 -24.09
C THR A 320 8.18 -7.75 -25.10
N VAL A 321 8.82 -6.60 -24.93
CA VAL A 321 8.75 -5.48 -25.88
C VAL A 321 9.30 -5.91 -27.25
N ASN A 322 10.46 -6.55 -27.29
CA ASN A 322 11.08 -6.98 -28.55
C ASN A 322 10.26 -8.04 -29.30
N GLU A 323 9.58 -8.95 -28.58
CA GLU A 323 8.70 -9.98 -29.14
C GLU A 323 7.54 -9.39 -29.96
N TYR A 324 6.97 -8.26 -29.51
CA TYR A 324 5.80 -7.64 -30.12
C TYR A 324 6.12 -6.33 -30.86
N PHE A 325 7.38 -5.91 -30.90
CA PHE A 325 7.76 -4.65 -31.51
C PHE A 325 7.34 -4.59 -33.00
N GLY A 326 6.65 -3.52 -33.34
CA GLY A 326 6.21 -3.28 -34.75
C GLY A 326 4.99 -4.08 -35.18
N MET A 327 4.35 -4.87 -34.30
CA MET A 327 3.11 -5.58 -34.61
C MET A 327 2.03 -4.58 -35.06
N ASP A 328 1.44 -4.75 -36.23
CA ASP A 328 0.56 -3.76 -36.90
C ASP A 328 -0.90 -3.79 -36.39
N ARG A 329 -1.33 -4.84 -35.68
CA ARG A 329 -2.72 -5.04 -35.25
C ARG A 329 -2.87 -5.02 -33.76
N TYR A 330 -3.30 -3.89 -33.20
CA TYR A 330 -3.61 -3.78 -31.76
C TYR A 330 -4.65 -4.80 -31.27
N GLY A 331 -5.62 -5.17 -32.13
CA GLY A 331 -6.61 -6.18 -31.77
C GLY A 331 -6.00 -7.56 -31.51
N ASP A 332 -5.00 -7.96 -32.32
CA ASP A 332 -4.32 -9.24 -32.15
C ASP A 332 -3.40 -9.20 -30.92
N PHE A 333 -2.67 -8.09 -30.72
CA PHE A 333 -1.87 -7.90 -29.51
C PHE A 333 -2.73 -7.91 -28.24
N LYS A 334 -3.85 -7.17 -28.22
CA LYS A 334 -4.78 -7.17 -27.09
C LYS A 334 -5.34 -8.57 -26.79
N ARG A 335 -5.60 -9.38 -27.83
CA ARG A 335 -6.09 -10.75 -27.65
C ARG A 335 -5.04 -11.60 -26.93
N ILE A 336 -3.76 -11.52 -27.33
CA ILE A 336 -2.66 -12.23 -26.63
C ILE A 336 -2.61 -11.81 -25.15
N VAL A 337 -2.63 -10.52 -24.87
CA VAL A 337 -2.64 -10.02 -23.48
C VAL A 337 -3.88 -10.49 -22.72
N ALA A 338 -5.05 -10.47 -23.35
CA ALA A 338 -6.32 -10.86 -22.76
C ALA A 338 -6.35 -12.36 -22.41
N ASP A 339 -5.82 -13.20 -23.29
CA ASP A 339 -5.73 -14.65 -23.07
C ASP A 339 -4.80 -14.95 -21.88
N GLU A 340 -3.59 -14.35 -21.85
CA GLU A 340 -2.61 -14.54 -20.76
C GLU A 340 -3.14 -13.99 -19.41
N VAL A 341 -3.86 -12.87 -19.40
CA VAL A 341 -4.50 -12.32 -18.19
C VAL A 341 -5.63 -13.21 -17.71
N ALA A 342 -6.45 -13.77 -18.63
CA ALA A 342 -7.51 -14.71 -18.26
C ALA A 342 -6.94 -15.99 -17.65
N GLU A 343 -5.88 -16.56 -18.25
CA GLU A 343 -5.17 -17.72 -17.72
C GLU A 343 -4.54 -17.43 -16.34
N PHE A 344 -3.91 -16.26 -16.18
CA PHE A 344 -3.38 -15.82 -14.89
C PHE A 344 -4.47 -15.79 -13.81
N LEU A 345 -5.63 -15.18 -14.09
CA LEU A 345 -6.72 -15.11 -13.12
C LEU A 345 -7.26 -16.49 -12.75
N GLU A 346 -7.44 -17.37 -13.71
CA GLU A 346 -7.89 -18.75 -13.47
C GLU A 346 -6.88 -19.49 -12.58
N ASN A 347 -5.60 -19.43 -12.91
CA ASN A 347 -4.53 -20.07 -12.13
C ASN A 347 -4.41 -19.45 -10.73
N PHE A 348 -4.53 -18.12 -10.58
CA PHE A 348 -4.51 -17.48 -9.28
C PHE A 348 -5.71 -17.86 -8.42
N GLN A 349 -6.93 -17.88 -8.99
CA GLN A 349 -8.15 -18.26 -8.29
C GLN A 349 -8.11 -19.72 -7.85
N ASN A 350 -7.53 -20.61 -8.67
CA ASN A 350 -7.31 -22.01 -8.29
C ASN A 350 -6.31 -22.13 -7.13
N ARG A 351 -5.20 -21.36 -7.16
CA ARG A 351 -4.26 -21.31 -6.01
C ARG A 351 -4.94 -20.77 -4.75
N LEU A 352 -5.76 -19.72 -4.89
CA LEU A 352 -6.49 -19.13 -3.77
C LEU A 352 -7.52 -20.10 -3.16
N ALA A 353 -8.22 -20.85 -4.00
CA ALA A 353 -9.18 -21.87 -3.56
C ALA A 353 -8.51 -23.06 -2.88
N ALA A 354 -7.25 -23.35 -3.23
CA ALA A 354 -6.46 -24.44 -2.64
C ALA A 354 -5.75 -24.05 -1.32
N VAL A 355 -5.84 -22.77 -0.89
CA VAL A 355 -5.22 -22.32 0.36
C VAL A 355 -5.88 -23.03 1.54
N ASP A 356 -5.08 -23.66 2.38
CA ASP A 356 -5.53 -24.24 3.65
C ASP A 356 -5.79 -23.12 4.67
N GLU A 357 -7.07 -22.89 4.98
CA GLU A 357 -7.51 -21.88 5.94
C GLU A 357 -6.98 -22.17 7.37
N ARG A 358 -6.90 -23.43 7.74
CA ARG A 358 -6.37 -23.83 9.04
C ARG A 358 -4.89 -23.47 9.17
N ALA A 359 -4.10 -23.72 8.12
CA ALA A 359 -2.69 -23.33 8.10
C ALA A 359 -2.50 -21.80 8.21
N ILE A 360 -3.40 -21.00 7.61
CA ILE A 360 -3.43 -19.53 7.76
C ILE A 360 -3.72 -19.15 9.22
N GLU A 361 -4.75 -19.72 9.84
CA GLU A 361 -5.12 -19.43 11.22
C GLU A 361 -4.00 -19.82 12.20
N GLU A 362 -3.38 -20.98 12.03
CA GLU A 362 -2.25 -21.44 12.82
C GLU A 362 -1.05 -20.49 12.67
N LYS A 363 -0.74 -20.05 11.45
CA LYS A 363 0.32 -19.06 11.19
C LYS A 363 0.05 -17.71 11.82
N LEU A 364 -1.16 -17.19 11.70
CA LEU A 364 -1.58 -15.93 12.32
C LEU A 364 -1.44 -16.05 13.84
N ALA A 365 -2.01 -17.08 14.46
CA ALA A 365 -1.99 -17.27 15.92
C ALA A 365 -0.55 -17.41 16.46
N SER A 366 0.30 -18.20 15.79
CA SER A 366 1.70 -18.36 16.18
C SER A 366 2.47 -17.03 16.05
N SER A 367 2.34 -16.36 14.89
CA SER A 367 3.03 -15.09 14.67
C SER A 367 2.54 -14.00 15.65
N GLU A 368 1.23 -13.92 15.90
CA GLU A 368 0.65 -12.95 16.86
C GLU A 368 1.17 -13.18 18.28
N LYS A 369 1.32 -14.45 18.70
CA LYS A 369 1.93 -14.77 19.98
C LYS A 369 3.38 -14.28 20.07
N ASP A 370 4.19 -14.56 19.06
CA ASP A 370 5.60 -14.16 19.05
C ASP A 370 5.75 -12.64 18.96
N MET A 371 4.96 -12.00 18.11
CA MET A 371 5.01 -10.55 17.92
C MET A 371 4.48 -9.79 19.14
N ASN A 372 3.51 -10.35 19.88
CA ASN A 372 3.09 -9.79 21.18
C ASN A 372 4.25 -9.79 22.17
N LEU A 373 5.06 -10.83 22.23
CA LEU A 373 6.22 -10.88 23.14
C LEU A 373 7.22 -9.78 22.80
N VAL A 374 7.60 -9.65 21.51
CA VAL A 374 8.55 -8.63 21.05
C VAL A 374 8.01 -7.21 21.26
N ALA A 375 6.75 -6.98 20.91
CA ALA A 375 6.11 -5.67 21.05
C ALA A 375 5.99 -5.25 22.52
N ASN A 376 5.58 -6.16 23.40
CA ASN A 376 5.46 -5.89 24.83
C ASN A 376 6.81 -5.67 25.52
N GLU A 377 7.89 -6.34 25.08
CA GLU A 377 9.24 -6.07 25.59
C GLU A 377 9.67 -4.63 25.26
N THR A 378 9.45 -4.19 24.04
CA THR A 378 9.76 -2.81 23.62
C THR A 378 8.88 -1.80 24.36
N LEU A 379 7.56 -2.04 24.42
CA LEU A 379 6.63 -1.18 25.15
C LEU A 379 7.01 -1.07 26.64
N TYR A 380 7.36 -2.17 27.28
CA TYR A 380 7.78 -2.17 28.68
C TYR A 380 9.03 -1.33 28.92
N ARG A 381 10.05 -1.41 28.03
CA ARG A 381 11.22 -0.54 28.09
C ARG A 381 10.84 0.93 28.02
N VAL A 382 9.93 1.29 27.09
CA VAL A 382 9.42 2.64 26.95
C VAL A 382 8.69 3.08 28.23
N GLN A 383 7.79 2.27 28.75
CA GLN A 383 7.03 2.55 29.99
C GLN A 383 7.95 2.79 31.18
N LYS A 384 9.03 2.00 31.32
CA LYS A 384 10.03 2.21 32.37
C LYS A 384 10.77 3.54 32.18
N ALA A 385 11.23 3.83 30.99
CA ALA A 385 12.00 5.04 30.70
C ALA A 385 11.21 6.32 30.93
N ILE A 386 9.88 6.30 30.64
CA ILE A 386 9.00 7.47 30.87
C ILE A 386 8.38 7.49 32.28
N GLY A 387 8.67 6.52 33.14
CA GLY A 387 8.24 6.49 34.55
C GLY A 387 6.86 5.85 34.79
N LEU A 388 6.28 5.15 33.83
CA LEU A 388 5.01 4.41 34.01
C LEU A 388 5.18 3.04 34.70
N ARG A 389 6.39 2.51 34.74
CA ARG A 389 6.75 1.25 35.41
C ARG A 389 8.05 1.42 36.20
N LYS A 390 8.26 0.56 37.21
CA LYS A 390 9.49 0.50 38.04
C LYS A 390 10.52 -0.46 37.44
#